data_d213079e2a84bdeadeba65ad1068fc43
#
_entry.id   d213079e2a84bdeadeba65ad1068fc43
#
_cell.length_a   1.000
_cell.length_b   1.000
_cell.length_c   1.000
_cell.angle_alpha   90.00
_cell.angle_beta   90.00
_cell.angle_gamma   90.00
#
_symmetry.space_group_name_H-M   'P 1'
#
loop_
_entity.id
_entity.type
_entity.pdbx_description
1 polymer ?
#
loop_
_entity_poly.entity_id
_entity_poly.type
_entity_poly.pdbx_seq_one_letter_code
_entity_poly.pdbx_strand_id
1 'polypeptide(L)'
;MPKKILIVDDDPIIVKYLQAIFSDNGYATCVAGSSMEGLDRVRLEKPDLITLDIQMPGEWGPRFYRRLRLDKDLKRTPVIVISGIDGDHAIKDAVAFVRKPFDPEKLIGIIKNTIG
;
A
#
# COMPACT_ATOMS: atom_id res chain seq x y z
N MET A 1 19.98 -2.11 5.17
CA MET A 1 19.12 -1.37 4.22
C MET A 1 17.71 -1.25 4.77
N PRO A 2 17.12 -0.06 4.77
CA PRO A 2 15.77 0.08 5.26
C PRO A 2 14.78 -0.65 4.36
N LYS A 3 13.74 -1.17 4.95
CA LYS A 3 12.61 -1.73 4.21
C LYS A 3 11.90 -0.59 3.47
N LYS A 4 11.37 -0.88 2.31
CA LYS A 4 10.72 0.10 1.45
C LYS A 4 9.22 -0.18 1.33
N ILE A 5 8.43 0.87 1.45
CA ILE A 5 6.96 0.80 1.34
C ILE A 5 6.52 1.63 0.15
N LEU A 6 5.75 1.02 -0.75
CA LEU A 6 5.09 1.73 -1.84
C LEU A 6 3.72 2.19 -1.37
N ILE A 7 3.44 3.48 -1.53
CA ILE A 7 2.16 4.08 -1.19
C ILE A 7 1.39 4.33 -2.49
N VAL A 8 0.27 3.62 -2.67
CA VAL A 8 -0.61 3.78 -3.84
C VAL A 8 -1.87 4.51 -3.38
N ASP A 9 -1.93 5.80 -3.63
CA ASP A 9 -3.03 6.66 -3.22
C ASP A 9 -2.96 7.94 -4.06
N ASP A 10 -4.08 8.46 -4.51
CA ASP A 10 -4.15 9.67 -5.32
C ASP A 10 -4.31 10.95 -4.50
N ASP A 11 -4.50 10.85 -3.19
CA ASP A 11 -4.66 11.99 -2.30
C ASP A 11 -3.29 12.46 -1.78
N PRO A 12 -2.80 13.63 -2.22
CA PRO A 12 -1.47 14.09 -1.83
C PRO A 12 -1.33 14.36 -0.33
N ILE A 13 -2.42 14.68 0.36
CA ILE A 13 -2.40 14.92 1.80
C ILE A 13 -2.15 13.60 2.53
N ILE A 14 -2.86 12.55 2.16
CA ILE A 14 -2.69 11.22 2.74
C ILE A 14 -1.29 10.67 2.43
N VAL A 15 -0.83 10.86 1.20
CA VAL A 15 0.52 10.41 0.79
C VAL A 15 1.59 11.06 1.67
N LYS A 16 1.54 12.37 1.85
CA LYS A 16 2.51 13.08 2.70
C LYS A 16 2.46 12.61 4.14
N TYR A 17 1.27 12.39 4.65
CA TYR A 17 1.07 11.91 6.01
C TYR A 17 1.67 10.52 6.20
N LEU A 18 1.39 9.60 5.28
CA LEU A 18 1.94 8.25 5.33
C LEU A 18 3.47 8.27 5.17
N GLN A 19 4.00 9.08 4.27
CA GLN A 19 5.46 9.20 4.10
C GLN A 19 6.13 9.66 5.39
N ALA A 20 5.55 10.64 6.07
CA ALA A 20 6.09 11.12 7.34
C ALA A 20 6.09 10.02 8.41
N ILE A 21 4.98 9.30 8.56
CA ILE A 21 4.85 8.21 9.53
C ILE A 21 5.88 7.12 9.24
N PHE A 22 5.99 6.70 7.99
CA PHE A 22 6.88 5.61 7.62
C PHE A 22 8.35 6.02 7.76
N SER A 23 8.72 7.23 7.32
CA SER A 23 10.07 7.75 7.47
C SER A 23 10.48 7.86 8.93
N ASP A 24 9.57 8.34 9.78
CA ASP A 24 9.81 8.46 11.22
C ASP A 24 10.07 7.09 11.87
N ASN A 25 9.62 6.02 11.25
CA ASN A 25 9.79 4.67 11.76
C ASN A 25 10.88 3.89 11.01
N GLY A 26 11.69 4.56 10.22
CA GLY A 26 12.87 3.95 9.58
C GLY A 26 12.60 3.26 8.25
N TYR A 27 11.44 3.49 7.63
CA TYR A 27 11.13 2.91 6.32
C TYR A 27 11.43 3.90 5.20
N ALA A 28 11.96 3.38 4.09
CA ALA A 28 12.03 4.15 2.85
C ALA A 28 10.64 4.10 2.18
N THR A 29 10.31 5.12 1.40
CA THR A 29 9.00 5.20 0.73
C THR A 29 9.16 5.51 -0.75
N CYS A 30 8.22 5.01 -1.54
CA CYS A 30 7.98 5.45 -2.90
C CYS A 30 6.47 5.58 -3.09
N VAL A 31 6.04 6.30 -4.11
CA VAL A 31 4.65 6.72 -4.26
C VAL A 31 4.16 6.47 -5.67
N ALA A 32 2.90 6.07 -5.80
CA ALA A 32 2.19 6.01 -7.06
C ALA A 32 0.80 6.60 -6.88
N GLY A 33 0.38 7.46 -7.79
CA GLY A 33 -0.91 8.13 -7.74
C GLY A 33 -2.01 7.42 -8.52
N SER A 34 -1.71 6.27 -9.11
CA SER A 34 -2.68 5.47 -9.87
C SER A 34 -2.27 4.01 -9.84
N SER A 35 -3.17 3.11 -10.22
CA SER A 35 -2.85 1.69 -10.27
C SER A 35 -1.88 1.34 -11.39
N MET A 36 -1.92 2.04 -12.54
CA MET A 36 -0.93 1.85 -13.59
C MET A 36 0.47 2.22 -13.14
N GLU A 37 0.60 3.41 -12.57
CA GLU A 37 1.86 3.87 -12.00
C GLU A 37 2.34 2.92 -10.88
N GLY A 38 1.39 2.40 -10.09
CA GLY A 38 1.68 1.45 -9.03
C GLY A 38 2.35 0.20 -9.53
N LEU A 39 1.85 -0.39 -10.62
CA LEU A 39 2.46 -1.58 -11.20
C LEU A 39 3.88 -1.31 -11.69
N ASP A 40 4.10 -0.17 -12.34
CA ASP A 40 5.43 0.23 -12.81
C ASP A 40 6.38 0.41 -11.62
N ARG A 41 5.93 1.08 -10.58
CA ARG A 41 6.73 1.30 -9.37
C ARG A 41 7.09 0.00 -8.66
N VAL A 42 6.14 -0.94 -8.57
CA VAL A 42 6.43 -2.25 -7.94
C VAL A 42 7.57 -2.94 -8.67
N ARG A 43 7.56 -2.91 -9.99
CA ARG A 43 8.61 -3.55 -10.79
C ARG A 43 9.96 -2.86 -10.65
N LEU A 44 9.96 -1.52 -10.62
CA LEU A 44 11.19 -0.73 -10.52
C LEU A 44 11.77 -0.71 -9.12
N GLU A 45 10.91 -0.47 -8.12
CA GLU A 45 11.34 -0.23 -6.75
C GLU A 45 11.42 -1.49 -5.90
N LYS A 46 10.72 -2.54 -6.29
CA LYS A 46 10.65 -3.81 -5.55
C LYS A 46 10.39 -3.59 -4.06
N PRO A 47 9.26 -2.94 -3.72
CA PRO A 47 8.98 -2.64 -2.32
C PRO A 47 8.78 -3.90 -1.50
N ASP A 48 9.02 -3.78 -0.21
CA ASP A 48 8.80 -4.87 0.74
C ASP A 48 7.34 -4.98 1.16
N LEU A 49 6.59 -3.89 0.99
CA LEU A 49 5.17 -3.81 1.35
C LEU A 49 4.51 -2.71 0.53
N ILE A 50 3.21 -2.88 0.26
CA ILE A 50 2.40 -1.90 -0.47
C ILE A 50 1.24 -1.48 0.41
N THR A 51 1.00 -0.17 0.54
CA THR A 51 -0.27 0.35 1.05
C THR A 51 -1.10 0.78 -0.13
N LEU A 52 -2.36 0.35 -0.17
CA LEU A 52 -3.23 0.52 -1.33
C LEU A 52 -4.55 1.16 -0.94
N ASP A 53 -4.86 2.30 -1.54
CA ASP A 53 -6.20 2.86 -1.50
C ASP A 53 -7.00 2.26 -2.64
N ILE A 54 -8.15 1.66 -2.34
CA ILE A 54 -9.02 1.05 -3.34
C ILE A 54 -10.03 2.03 -3.92
N GLN A 55 -10.09 3.24 -3.39
CA GLN A 55 -11.05 4.27 -3.80
C GLN A 55 -10.33 5.39 -4.56
N MET A 56 -9.86 5.07 -5.78
CA MET A 56 -9.19 6.07 -6.63
C MET A 56 -10.02 6.34 -7.87
N PRO A 57 -10.23 7.63 -8.25
CA PRO A 57 -10.99 7.98 -9.46
C PRO A 57 -10.37 7.39 -10.73
N GLY A 58 -11.22 6.83 -11.58
CA GLY A 58 -10.78 6.24 -12.85
C GLY A 58 -9.96 4.97 -12.75
N GLU A 59 -9.67 4.55 -11.54
CA GLU A 59 -8.84 3.39 -11.26
C GLU A 59 -9.53 2.52 -10.21
N TRP A 60 -9.31 1.22 -10.30
CA TRP A 60 -9.91 0.30 -9.36
C TRP A 60 -8.81 -0.47 -8.63
N GLY A 61 -8.70 -0.28 -7.32
CA GLY A 61 -7.69 -0.94 -6.49
C GLY A 61 -7.69 -2.45 -6.60
N PRO A 62 -8.85 -3.13 -6.60
CA PRO A 62 -8.90 -4.58 -6.80
C PRO A 62 -8.28 -5.04 -8.12
N ARG A 63 -8.39 -4.24 -9.18
CA ARG A 63 -7.77 -4.55 -10.47
C ARG A 63 -6.23 -4.53 -10.37
N PHE A 64 -5.68 -3.53 -9.69
CA PHE A 64 -4.24 -3.47 -9.39
C PHE A 64 -3.80 -4.70 -8.62
N TYR A 65 -4.53 -5.03 -7.56
CA TYR A 65 -4.23 -6.17 -6.70
C TYR A 65 -4.23 -7.47 -7.49
N ARG A 66 -5.21 -7.66 -8.36
CA ARG A 66 -5.31 -8.85 -9.21
C ARG A 66 -4.10 -8.98 -10.12
N ARG A 67 -3.70 -7.88 -10.77
CA ARG A 67 -2.52 -7.86 -11.65
C ARG A 67 -1.25 -8.18 -10.87
N LEU A 68 -1.13 -7.63 -9.67
CA LEU A 68 0.00 -7.91 -8.78
C LEU A 68 0.10 -9.41 -8.48
N ARG A 69 -1.02 -10.06 -8.18
CA ARG A 69 -1.05 -11.47 -7.84
C ARG A 69 -0.80 -12.40 -9.03
N LEU A 70 -1.00 -11.91 -10.24
CA LEU A 70 -0.70 -12.69 -11.46
C LEU A 70 0.79 -12.65 -11.83
N ASP A 71 1.54 -11.71 -11.32
CA ASP A 71 2.97 -11.60 -11.59
C ASP A 71 3.74 -12.51 -10.64
N LYS A 72 4.52 -13.44 -11.20
CA LYS A 72 5.25 -14.43 -10.43
C LYS A 72 6.24 -13.82 -9.44
N ASP A 73 6.84 -12.69 -9.83
CA ASP A 73 7.86 -12.04 -9.01
C ASP A 73 7.25 -11.14 -7.93
N LEU A 74 6.00 -10.71 -8.11
CA LEU A 74 5.35 -9.70 -7.27
C LEU A 74 4.23 -10.27 -6.40
N LYS A 75 3.75 -11.46 -6.70
CA LYS A 75 2.57 -12.03 -6.04
C LYS A 75 2.69 -12.19 -4.53
N ARG A 76 3.91 -12.21 -4.00
CA ARG A 76 4.15 -12.38 -2.56
C ARG A 76 4.33 -11.07 -1.81
N THR A 77 4.31 -9.94 -2.51
CA THR A 77 4.44 -8.64 -1.85
C THR A 77 3.21 -8.40 -0.99
N PRO A 78 3.36 -8.19 0.32
CA PRO A 78 2.21 -7.96 1.19
C PRO A 78 1.56 -6.63 0.90
N VAL A 79 0.22 -6.61 0.96
CA VAL A 79 -0.59 -5.41 0.71
C VAL A 79 -1.45 -5.12 1.93
N ILE A 80 -1.40 -3.88 2.39
CA ILE A 80 -2.32 -3.36 3.40
C ILE A 80 -3.26 -2.37 2.70
N VAL A 81 -4.55 -2.62 2.79
CA VAL A 81 -5.55 -1.71 2.23
C VAL A 81 -5.83 -0.60 3.23
N ILE A 82 -5.69 0.66 2.79
CA ILE A 82 -6.01 1.84 3.60
C ILE A 82 -7.04 2.63 2.83
N SER A 83 -8.29 2.63 3.28
CA SER A 83 -9.39 3.24 2.53
C SER A 83 -10.44 3.86 3.43
N GLY A 84 -11.12 4.87 2.90
CA GLY A 84 -12.27 5.50 3.56
C GLY A 84 -13.55 4.69 3.46
N ILE A 85 -13.56 3.64 2.66
CA ILE A 85 -14.73 2.77 2.47
C ILE A 85 -14.42 1.35 2.92
N ASP A 86 -15.47 0.58 3.16
CA ASP A 86 -15.36 -0.82 3.49
C ASP A 86 -15.05 -1.61 2.22
N GLY A 87 -13.88 -2.24 2.17
CA GLY A 87 -13.39 -2.89 0.96
C GLY A 87 -12.91 -4.31 1.15
N ASP A 88 -13.22 -4.92 2.28
CA ASP A 88 -12.72 -6.25 2.62
C ASP A 88 -13.20 -7.35 1.68
N HIS A 89 -14.36 -7.19 1.02
CA HIS A 89 -14.80 -8.17 0.04
C HIS A 89 -14.04 -8.06 -1.29
N ALA A 90 -13.45 -6.92 -1.57
CA ALA A 90 -12.78 -6.67 -2.85
C ALA A 90 -11.38 -7.27 -2.90
N ILE A 91 -10.69 -7.32 -1.77
CA ILE A 91 -9.32 -7.81 -1.68
C ILE A 91 -9.20 -8.73 -0.47
N LYS A 92 -9.38 -10.03 -0.70
CA LYS A 92 -9.45 -11.01 0.39
C LYS A 92 -8.11 -11.38 1.00
N ASP A 93 -7.04 -11.31 0.20
CA ASP A 93 -5.72 -11.80 0.62
C ASP A 93 -4.81 -10.68 1.13
N ALA A 94 -5.34 -9.48 1.34
CA ALA A 94 -4.57 -8.41 1.95
C ALA A 94 -4.19 -8.78 3.38
N VAL A 95 -3.03 -8.31 3.82
CA VAL A 95 -2.57 -8.54 5.19
C VAL A 95 -3.52 -7.93 6.20
N ALA A 96 -4.03 -6.73 5.89
CA ALA A 96 -4.94 -6.02 6.77
C ALA A 96 -5.75 -5.00 5.98
N PHE A 97 -6.88 -4.60 6.57
CA PHE A 97 -7.71 -3.50 6.10
C PHE A 97 -7.72 -2.43 7.17
N VAL A 98 -7.30 -1.22 6.81
CA VAL A 98 -7.23 -0.10 7.73
C VAL A 98 -8.15 0.98 7.21
N ARG A 99 -9.11 1.39 8.03
CA ARG A 99 -10.10 2.37 7.64
C ARG A 99 -9.61 3.78 7.98
N LYS A 100 -9.79 4.71 7.05
CA LYS A 100 -9.54 6.12 7.31
C LYS A 100 -10.70 6.73 8.12
N PRO A 101 -10.46 7.57 9.11
CA PRO A 101 -9.15 7.90 9.67
C PRO A 101 -8.58 6.75 10.49
N PHE A 102 -7.27 6.60 10.49
CA PHE A 102 -6.62 5.47 11.15
C PHE A 102 -5.68 5.91 12.27
N ASP A 103 -5.37 4.97 13.16
CA ASP A 103 -4.39 5.17 14.21
C ASP A 103 -2.99 4.83 13.66
N PRO A 104 -2.08 5.82 13.59
CA PRO A 104 -0.73 5.59 13.05
C PRO A 104 0.04 4.49 13.77
N GLU A 105 -0.11 4.39 15.09
CA GLU A 105 0.59 3.37 15.87
C GLU A 105 0.14 1.97 15.54
N LYS A 106 -1.16 1.78 15.31
CA LYS A 106 -1.69 0.49 14.88
C LYS A 106 -1.19 0.11 13.49
N LEU A 107 -1.16 1.08 12.58
CA LEU A 107 -0.66 0.84 11.24
C LEU A 107 0.81 0.42 11.27
N ILE A 108 1.64 1.13 12.01
CA ILE A 108 3.05 0.80 12.15
C ILE A 108 3.23 -0.58 12.80
N GLY A 109 2.40 -0.91 13.78
CA GLY A 109 2.43 -2.22 14.42
C GLY A 109 2.19 -3.36 13.41
N ILE A 110 1.20 -3.19 12.53
CA ILE A 110 0.89 -4.16 11.48
C ILE A 110 2.09 -4.30 10.53
N ILE A 111 2.68 -3.18 10.11
CA ILE A 111 3.82 -3.18 9.21
C ILE A 111 5.01 -3.91 9.83
N LYS A 112 5.34 -3.59 11.07
CA LYS A 112 6.46 -4.23 11.77
C LYS A 112 6.26 -5.73 11.95
N ASN A 113 5.04 -6.14 12.19
CA ASN A 113 4.71 -7.57 12.30
C ASN A 113 4.77 -8.29 10.95
N THR A 114 4.67 -7.55 9.85
CA THR A 114 4.65 -8.13 8.50
C THR A 114 6.04 -8.20 7.89
N ILE A 115 6.78 -7.10 7.95
CA ILE A 115 8.10 -7.01 7.28
C ILE A 115 9.26 -6.67 8.22
N GLY A 116 8.95 -6.36 9.46
CA GLY A 116 10.02 -5.94 10.40
C GLY A 116 10.37 -4.45 10.24
#